data_50db5bf606c7b3cc62c7817379691d2d
#
_entry.id   50db5bf606c7b3cc62c7817379691d2d
#
_cell.length_a   1.000
_cell.length_b   1.000
_cell.length_c   1.000
_cell.angle_alpha   90.00
_cell.angle_beta   90.00
_cell.angle_gamma   90.00
#
_symmetry.space_group_name_H-M   'P 1'
#
loop_
_entity.id
_entity.type
_entity.pdbx_description
1 polymer ?
#
loop_
_entity_poly.entity_id
_entity_poly.type
_entity_poly.pdbx_seq_one_letter_code
_entity_poly.pdbx_strand_id
1 'polypeptide(L)'
;MEKENKDIFENTKKFNTGIKLYMFQTGSIKTKLKFIKMNQTDEPYEIPVPWFLIKHPEGDVIIDGGMPIEAALDKHKHWGDVVEAYDPVMKASEWCKEVVKTVNTNPEDVKYVIQTHLHLDHSG
;
A
#
# COMPACT_ATOMS: atom_id res chain seq x y z
N MET A 1 6.26 -19.61 -7.84
CA MET A 1 5.68 -18.45 -7.19
C MET A 1 4.24 -18.65 -6.76
N GLU A 2 3.33 -19.02 -7.65
CA GLU A 2 1.94 -19.37 -7.28
C GLU A 2 1.87 -20.50 -6.26
N LYS A 3 2.74 -21.51 -6.39
CA LYS A 3 2.81 -22.64 -5.47
C LYS A 3 3.24 -22.24 -4.06
N GLU A 4 4.23 -21.34 -3.92
CA GLU A 4 4.66 -20.84 -2.62
C GLU A 4 3.57 -20.02 -1.92
N ASN A 5 2.89 -19.15 -2.67
CA ASN A 5 1.78 -18.37 -2.14
C ASN A 5 0.63 -19.25 -1.69
N LYS A 6 0.33 -20.30 -2.44
CA LYS A 6 -0.70 -21.28 -2.10
C LYS A 6 -0.36 -22.05 -0.83
N ASP A 7 0.90 -22.46 -0.68
CA ASP A 7 1.37 -23.19 0.49
C ASP A 7 1.30 -22.34 1.76
N ILE A 8 1.62 -21.04 1.68
CA ILE A 8 1.48 -20.11 2.79
C ILE A 8 0.03 -19.99 3.24
N PHE A 9 -0.91 -19.83 2.31
CA PHE A 9 -2.33 -19.75 2.62
C PHE A 9 -2.89 -21.06 3.17
N GLU A 10 -2.48 -22.18 2.64
CA GLU A 10 -2.90 -23.50 3.13
C GLU A 10 -2.37 -23.76 4.54
N ASN A 11 -1.13 -23.37 4.85
CA ASN A 11 -0.59 -23.46 6.18
C ASN A 11 -1.38 -22.62 7.19
N THR A 12 -1.76 -21.41 6.81
CA THR A 12 -2.60 -20.54 7.65
C THR A 12 -3.96 -21.18 7.92
N LYS A 13 -4.58 -21.79 6.91
CA LYS A 13 -5.84 -22.54 7.06
C LYS A 13 -5.67 -23.77 7.96
N LYS A 14 -4.54 -24.46 7.87
CA LYS A 14 -4.24 -25.66 8.66
C LYS A 14 -4.27 -25.38 10.15
N PHE A 15 -3.85 -24.19 10.58
CA PHE A 15 -3.92 -23.78 11.98
C PHE A 15 -5.28 -23.23 12.38
N ASN A 16 -6.23 -23.18 11.45
CA ASN A 16 -7.62 -22.75 11.68
C ASN A 16 -7.74 -21.41 12.40
N THR A 17 -6.89 -20.46 12.06
CA THR A 17 -6.92 -19.13 12.66
C THR A 17 -8.07 -18.26 12.14
N GLY A 18 -8.58 -18.56 10.93
CA GLY A 18 -9.53 -17.69 10.23
C GLY A 18 -8.94 -16.36 9.79
N ILE A 19 -7.64 -16.17 9.93
CA ILE A 19 -6.93 -14.94 9.58
C ILE A 19 -6.26 -15.11 8.22
N LYS A 20 -6.41 -14.10 7.35
CA LYS A 20 -5.72 -14.03 6.07
C LYS A 20 -4.97 -12.70 5.96
N LEU A 21 -3.76 -12.76 5.45
CA LEU A 21 -2.95 -11.58 5.18
C LEU A 21 -2.81 -11.38 3.67
N TYR A 22 -3.17 -10.19 3.20
CA TYR A 22 -2.94 -9.75 1.83
C TYR A 22 -1.92 -8.63 1.81
N MET A 23 -0.96 -8.71 0.90
CA MET A 23 -0.04 -7.62 0.61
C MET A 23 -0.41 -7.00 -0.73
N PHE A 24 -0.59 -5.69 -0.73
CA PHE A 24 -0.90 -4.91 -1.92
C PHE A 24 0.16 -3.83 -2.16
N GLN A 25 0.13 -3.27 -3.35
CA GLN A 25 0.98 -2.14 -3.71
C GLN A 25 0.12 -1.04 -4.33
N THR A 26 0.22 0.16 -3.80
CA THR A 26 -0.40 1.35 -4.39
C THR A 26 0.63 2.09 -5.21
N GLY A 27 0.87 1.62 -6.44
CA GLY A 27 1.83 2.26 -7.32
C GLY A 27 3.24 2.32 -6.75
N SER A 28 3.94 3.39 -7.11
CA SER A 28 5.33 3.62 -6.73
C SER A 28 5.63 5.11 -6.63
N ILE A 29 6.78 5.45 -6.10
CA ILE A 29 7.30 6.82 -6.06
C ILE A 29 8.59 6.87 -6.84
N LYS A 30 8.67 7.74 -7.85
CA LYS A 30 9.89 8.03 -8.59
C LYS A 30 10.66 9.13 -7.85
N THR A 31 11.91 8.85 -7.56
CA THR A 31 12.79 9.76 -6.82
C THR A 31 14.22 9.61 -7.31
N LYS A 32 15.16 10.19 -6.58
CA LYS A 32 16.59 10.03 -6.80
C LYS A 32 17.22 9.33 -5.61
N LEU A 33 18.23 8.49 -5.87
CA LEU A 33 18.86 7.69 -4.82
C LEU A 33 19.39 8.54 -3.66
N LYS A 34 19.90 9.74 -3.95
CA LYS A 34 20.41 10.67 -2.94
C LYS A 34 19.35 11.13 -1.92
N PHE A 35 18.06 11.09 -2.29
CA PHE A 35 16.97 11.46 -1.38
C PHE A 35 16.57 10.31 -0.45
N ILE A 36 17.01 9.10 -0.76
CA ILE A 36 16.72 7.91 0.04
C ILE A 36 17.88 7.59 0.97
N LYS A 37 19.09 7.75 0.48
CA LYS A 37 20.32 7.39 1.21
C LYS A 37 21.37 8.48 1.04
N MET A 38 21.93 8.89 2.18
CA MET A 38 22.99 9.90 2.20
C MET A 38 24.20 9.49 1.36
N ASN A 39 24.90 10.46 0.78
CA ASN A 39 26.12 10.28 -0.02
C ASN A 39 25.91 9.41 -1.27
N GLN A 40 24.72 9.41 -1.84
CA GLN A 40 24.41 8.74 -3.11
C GLN A 40 24.27 9.76 -4.24
N THR A 41 24.14 9.22 -5.46
CA THR A 41 24.07 9.98 -6.70
C THR A 41 22.67 10.47 -7.04
N ASP A 42 22.55 11.22 -8.13
CA ASP A 42 21.27 11.66 -8.72
C ASP A 42 20.58 10.59 -9.55
N GLU A 43 21.07 9.33 -9.49
CA GLU A 43 20.47 8.28 -10.31
C GLU A 43 18.99 8.09 -9.96
N PRO A 44 18.15 7.86 -10.99
CA PRO A 44 16.73 7.60 -10.76
C PRO A 44 16.53 6.35 -9.88
N TYR A 45 15.59 6.45 -8.96
CA TYR A 45 15.20 5.35 -8.09
C TYR A 45 13.67 5.31 -7.95
N GLU A 46 13.10 4.11 -7.95
CA GLU A 46 11.65 3.94 -7.84
C GLU A 46 11.34 3.07 -6.62
N ILE A 47 10.48 3.58 -5.75
CA ILE A 47 10.12 2.93 -4.49
C ILE A 47 8.70 2.40 -4.61
N PRO A 48 8.48 1.08 -4.43
CA PRO A 48 7.13 0.55 -4.31
C PRO A 48 6.46 1.03 -3.03
N VAL A 49 5.13 1.17 -3.07
CA VAL A 49 4.34 1.60 -1.90
C VAL A 49 3.47 0.44 -1.42
N PRO A 50 3.98 -0.43 -0.55
CA PRO A 50 3.23 -1.57 -0.04
C PRO A 50 2.30 -1.18 1.10
N TRP A 51 1.22 -1.94 1.23
CA TRP A 51 0.32 -1.90 2.36
C TRP A 51 -0.34 -3.27 2.55
N PHE A 52 -1.01 -3.48 3.66
CA PHE A 52 -1.49 -4.80 4.03
C PHE A 52 -2.95 -4.76 4.46
N LEU A 53 -3.68 -5.82 4.12
CA LEU A 53 -5.02 -6.08 4.63
C LEU A 53 -5.01 -7.38 5.40
N ILE A 54 -5.48 -7.34 6.63
CA ILE A 54 -5.69 -8.51 7.46
C ILE A 54 -7.19 -8.79 7.52
N LYS A 55 -7.59 -9.93 6.96
CA LYS A 55 -8.96 -10.43 7.10
C LYS A 55 -9.07 -11.19 8.42
N HIS A 56 -9.92 -10.71 9.32
CA HIS A 56 -10.09 -11.29 10.64
C HIS A 56 -11.57 -11.53 10.93
N PRO A 57 -11.95 -12.65 11.60
CA PRO A 57 -13.36 -12.93 11.92
C PRO A 57 -14.06 -11.82 12.70
N GLU A 58 -13.35 -11.09 13.54
CA GLU A 58 -13.89 -10.00 14.35
C GLU A 58 -13.80 -8.62 13.71
N GLY A 59 -13.31 -8.53 12.50
CA GLY A 59 -13.18 -7.27 11.77
C GLY A 59 -11.85 -7.18 11.03
N ASP A 60 -11.89 -6.59 9.85
CA ASP A 60 -10.72 -6.45 9.00
C ASP A 60 -9.88 -5.24 9.41
N VAL A 61 -8.57 -5.36 9.20
CA VAL A 61 -7.58 -4.34 9.59
C VAL A 61 -6.70 -4.01 8.40
N ILE A 62 -6.51 -2.73 8.12
CA ILE A 62 -5.55 -2.24 7.14
C ILE A 62 -4.32 -1.74 7.87
N ILE A 63 -3.14 -2.12 7.36
CA ILE A 63 -1.86 -1.58 7.82
C ILE A 63 -1.32 -0.68 6.71
N ASP A 64 -1.18 0.59 7.03
CA ASP A 64 -0.90 1.72 6.13
C ASP A 64 -2.05 1.99 5.15
N GLY A 65 -2.15 1.93 4.07
CA GLY A 65 -3.26 2.21 3.15
C GLY A 65 -2.74 2.70 1.80
N GLY A 66 -1.42 2.90 1.73
CA GLY A 66 -0.79 3.36 0.53
C GLY A 66 -1.00 4.86 0.28
N MET A 67 -0.94 5.25 -0.98
CA MET A 67 -1.14 6.63 -1.39
C MET A 67 -2.63 6.99 -1.49
N PRO A 68 -3.00 8.24 -1.21
CA PRO A 68 -4.38 8.70 -1.37
C PRO A 68 -4.79 8.76 -2.84
N ILE A 69 -6.10 8.74 -3.08
CA ILE A 69 -6.64 8.80 -4.46
C ILE A 69 -6.16 10.05 -5.21
N GLU A 70 -5.91 11.13 -4.51
CA GLU A 70 -5.44 12.39 -5.07
C GLU A 70 -4.07 12.26 -5.74
N ALA A 71 -3.26 11.30 -5.32
CA ALA A 71 -2.00 11.00 -6.00
C ALA A 71 -2.19 10.54 -7.44
N ALA A 72 -3.34 9.94 -7.76
CA ALA A 72 -3.71 9.55 -9.11
C ALA A 72 -4.45 10.66 -9.86
N LEU A 73 -5.24 11.47 -9.16
CA LEU A 73 -6.14 12.44 -9.78
C LEU A 73 -5.52 13.83 -9.95
N ASP A 74 -4.84 14.33 -8.92
CA ASP A 74 -4.23 15.66 -8.93
C ASP A 74 -3.10 15.75 -7.87
N LYS A 75 -2.01 15.07 -8.14
CA LYS A 75 -0.89 14.98 -7.21
C LYS A 75 -0.25 16.33 -6.87
N HIS A 76 -0.16 17.24 -7.84
CA HIS A 76 0.46 18.54 -7.63
C HIS A 76 -0.38 19.43 -6.69
N LYS A 77 -1.69 19.38 -6.81
CA LYS A 77 -2.59 20.11 -5.94
C LYS A 77 -2.54 19.57 -4.50
N HIS A 78 -2.47 18.26 -4.35
CA HIS A 78 -2.53 17.60 -3.06
C HIS A 78 -1.18 17.62 -2.32
N TRP A 79 -0.10 17.29 -3.03
CA TRP A 79 1.25 17.18 -2.44
C TRP A 79 2.14 18.40 -2.70
N GLY A 80 1.78 19.27 -3.65
CA GLY A 80 2.56 20.47 -3.96
C GLY A 80 3.96 20.16 -4.47
N ASP A 81 4.93 20.94 -4.03
CA ASP A 81 6.32 20.87 -4.50
C ASP A 81 7.05 19.57 -4.14
N VAL A 82 6.53 18.81 -3.17
CA VAL A 82 7.10 17.50 -2.81
C VAL A 82 7.13 16.55 -4.01
N VAL A 83 6.21 16.71 -4.96
CA VAL A 83 6.13 15.89 -6.18
C VAL A 83 7.42 16.00 -7.02
N GLU A 84 8.14 17.11 -6.95
CA GLU A 84 9.40 17.29 -7.69
C GLU A 84 10.50 16.35 -7.19
N ALA A 85 10.52 16.04 -5.90
CA ALA A 85 11.51 15.16 -5.29
C ALA A 85 10.99 13.71 -5.17
N TYR A 86 9.69 13.56 -4.94
CA TYR A 86 9.03 12.28 -4.70
C TYR A 86 7.75 12.23 -5.55
N ASP A 87 7.90 11.80 -6.79
CA ASP A 87 6.80 11.80 -7.78
C ASP A 87 5.97 10.51 -7.69
N PRO A 88 4.72 10.58 -7.21
CA PRO A 88 3.86 9.41 -7.14
C PRO A 88 3.41 8.96 -8.53
N VAL A 89 3.45 7.66 -8.75
CA VAL A 89 2.94 7.00 -9.96
C VAL A 89 1.87 6.02 -9.51
N MET A 90 0.62 6.39 -9.73
CA MET A 90 -0.53 5.63 -9.23
C MET A 90 -1.70 5.72 -10.20
N LYS A 91 -2.41 4.62 -10.37
CA LYS A 91 -3.71 4.59 -11.04
C LYS A 91 -4.82 4.67 -10.00
N ALA A 92 -5.95 5.28 -10.35
CA ALA A 92 -7.11 5.36 -9.44
C ALA A 92 -7.58 3.98 -8.96
N SER A 93 -7.45 2.96 -9.80
CA SER A 93 -7.81 1.57 -9.44
C SER A 93 -6.90 0.94 -8.37
N GLU A 94 -5.76 1.53 -8.10
CA GLU A 94 -4.82 1.08 -7.08
C GLU A 94 -5.11 1.67 -5.69
N TRP A 95 -6.08 2.57 -5.58
CA TRP A 95 -6.50 3.12 -4.31
C TRP A 95 -7.03 2.03 -3.37
N CYS A 96 -6.66 2.07 -2.11
CA CYS A 96 -6.98 1.01 -1.16
C CYS A 96 -8.49 0.70 -1.08
N LYS A 97 -9.35 1.70 -1.16
CA LYS A 97 -10.81 1.50 -1.18
C LYS A 97 -11.29 0.69 -2.39
N GLU A 98 -10.61 0.82 -3.53
CA GLU A 98 -10.95 0.01 -4.71
C GLU A 98 -10.35 -1.38 -4.64
N VAL A 99 -9.11 -1.49 -4.16
CA VAL A 99 -8.38 -2.76 -4.10
C VAL A 99 -9.02 -3.75 -3.13
N VAL A 100 -9.48 -3.30 -1.96
CA VAL A 100 -10.09 -4.22 -0.97
C VAL A 100 -11.36 -4.89 -1.50
N LYS A 101 -12.05 -4.26 -2.43
CA LYS A 101 -13.22 -4.85 -3.09
C LYS A 101 -12.87 -6.10 -3.89
N THR A 102 -11.64 -6.20 -4.41
CA THR A 102 -11.18 -7.35 -5.18
C THR A 102 -11.05 -8.62 -4.34
N VAL A 103 -10.98 -8.49 -3.03
CA VAL A 103 -10.93 -9.60 -2.07
C VAL A 103 -12.17 -9.66 -1.18
N ASN A 104 -13.32 -9.22 -1.72
CA ASN A 104 -14.63 -9.27 -1.08
C ASN A 104 -14.68 -8.50 0.26
N THR A 105 -13.93 -7.40 0.35
CA THR A 105 -13.97 -6.52 1.52
C THR A 105 -14.69 -5.24 1.14
N ASN A 106 -15.74 -4.88 1.91
CA ASN A 106 -16.35 -3.57 1.81
C ASN A 106 -15.49 -2.58 2.60
N PRO A 107 -15.04 -1.47 2.00
CA PRO A 107 -14.24 -0.47 2.72
C PRO A 107 -14.89 0.02 4.03
N GLU A 108 -16.22 0.09 4.04
CA GLU A 108 -16.99 0.52 5.24
C GLU A 108 -16.91 -0.48 6.40
N ASP A 109 -16.56 -1.74 6.13
CA ASP A 109 -16.46 -2.80 7.12
C ASP A 109 -15.04 -2.95 7.69
N VAL A 110 -14.08 -2.17 7.21
CA VAL A 110 -12.74 -2.13 7.78
C VAL A 110 -12.81 -1.49 9.16
N LYS A 111 -12.41 -2.25 10.18
CA LYS A 111 -12.58 -1.86 11.58
C LYS A 111 -11.47 -0.93 12.09
N TYR A 112 -10.24 -1.20 11.67
CA TYR A 112 -9.07 -0.42 12.07
C TYR A 112 -8.15 -0.17 10.90
N VAL A 113 -7.52 1.01 10.91
CA VAL A 113 -6.37 1.33 10.07
C VAL A 113 -5.21 1.62 11.01
N ILE A 114 -4.14 0.84 10.89
CA ILE A 114 -2.92 1.00 11.69
C ILE A 114 -1.88 1.66 10.82
N GLN A 115 -1.40 2.83 11.24
CA GLN A 115 -0.33 3.53 10.54
C GLN A 115 1.00 3.17 11.17
N THR A 116 1.96 2.67 10.36
CA THR A 116 3.33 2.42 10.81
C THR A 116 4.06 3.75 11.02
N HIS A 117 3.76 4.73 10.16
CA HIS A 117 4.27 6.09 10.21
C HIS A 117 3.37 7.00 9.36
N LEU A 118 3.54 8.29 9.46
CA LEU A 118 2.65 9.27 8.81
C LEU A 118 3.26 9.93 7.56
N HIS A 119 4.08 9.22 6.80
CA HIS A 119 4.51 9.68 5.49
C HIS A 119 3.33 9.69 4.52
N LEU A 120 3.36 10.62 3.56
CA LEU A 120 2.26 10.88 2.63
C LEU A 120 1.87 9.65 1.78
N ASP A 121 2.82 8.78 1.49
CA ASP A 121 2.63 7.57 0.69
C ASP A 121 2.06 6.39 1.48
N HIS A 122 1.88 6.52 2.78
CA HIS A 122 1.36 5.46 3.64
C HIS A 122 0.06 5.81 4.35
N SER A 123 -0.35 7.07 4.33
CA SER A 123 -1.51 7.59 5.08
C SER A 123 -2.68 8.00 4.20
N GLY A 124 -2.78 7.40 3.03
CA GLY A 124 -3.85 7.65 2.06
C GLY A 124 -5.21 7.04 2.37
#